data_fd0e012050c4e6840ba8cd7f6df55ac9
#
_entry.id   fd0e012050c4e6840ba8cd7f6df55ac9
#
_cell.length_a   1.000
_cell.length_b   1.000
_cell.length_c   1.000
_cell.angle_alpha   90.00
_cell.angle_beta   90.00
_cell.angle_gamma   90.00
#
_symmetry.space_group_name_H-M   'P 1'
#
loop_
_entity.id
_entity.type
_entity.pdbx_description
1 polymer ?
#
loop_
_entity_poly.entity_id
_entity_poly.type
_entity_poly.pdbx_seq_one_letter_code
_entity_poly.pdbx_strand_id
1 'polypeptide(L)'
;DGTYTGSGAGNYGAGSVTVTVTISGGQIVEASYSTLDDDEYFDEAWNSIYNQVMGSQSADGLDAVSGATFSSQGIIQAFQNALSQAQN
;
A
#
# COMPACT_ATOMS: atom_id res chain seq x y z
N ASP A 1 2.88 -17.26 -3.80
CA ASP A 1 2.31 -16.76 -5.06
C ASP A 1 0.80 -16.64 -4.95
N GLY A 2 0.25 -15.64 -5.60
CA GLY A 2 -1.18 -15.38 -5.58
C GLY A 2 -1.49 -13.90 -5.41
N THR A 3 -2.77 -13.61 -5.17
CA THR A 3 -3.25 -12.25 -4.99
C THR A 3 -3.70 -12.07 -3.54
N TYR A 4 -3.24 -11.01 -2.89
CA TYR A 4 -3.47 -10.75 -1.48
C TYR A 4 -3.98 -9.32 -1.31
N THR A 5 -4.94 -9.14 -0.42
CA THR A 5 -5.56 -7.83 -0.17
C THR A 5 -5.41 -7.46 1.30
N GLY A 6 -4.98 -6.23 1.52
CA GLY A 6 -4.88 -5.68 2.87
C GLY A 6 -5.53 -4.32 2.92
N SER A 7 -5.89 -3.86 4.10
CA SER A 7 -6.48 -2.55 4.28
C SER A 7 -5.75 -1.74 5.33
N GLY A 8 -5.88 -0.43 5.24
CA GLY A 8 -5.27 0.50 6.17
C GLY A 8 -6.17 1.69 6.44
N ALA A 9 -5.81 2.48 7.44
CA ALA A 9 -6.53 3.68 7.81
C ALA A 9 -5.91 4.90 7.13
N GLY A 10 -6.71 5.62 6.36
CA GLY A 10 -6.33 6.90 5.79
C GLY A 10 -7.10 8.02 6.44
N ASN A 11 -7.40 9.08 5.70
CA ASN A 11 -8.14 10.24 6.22
C ASN A 11 -9.56 9.89 6.67
N TYR A 12 -10.13 8.83 6.14
CA TYR A 12 -11.51 8.43 6.43
C TYR A 12 -11.61 7.29 7.44
N GLY A 13 -10.50 6.92 8.07
CA GLY A 13 -10.48 5.92 9.14
C GLY A 13 -10.14 4.51 8.66
N ALA A 14 -10.33 3.54 9.55
CA ALA A 14 -9.95 2.15 9.29
C ALA A 14 -10.67 1.59 8.07
N GLY A 15 -9.92 0.92 7.19
CA GLY A 15 -10.48 0.30 5.99
C GLY A 15 -10.71 1.26 4.84
N SER A 16 -10.34 2.54 4.98
CA SER A 16 -10.54 3.51 3.91
C SER A 16 -9.61 3.30 2.73
N VAL A 17 -8.49 2.62 2.93
CA VAL A 17 -7.53 2.29 1.88
C VAL A 17 -7.43 0.77 1.79
N THR A 18 -7.58 0.23 0.58
CA THR A 18 -7.43 -1.20 0.33
C THR A 18 -6.39 -1.38 -0.76
N VAL A 19 -5.40 -2.21 -0.52
CA VAL A 19 -4.34 -2.51 -1.48
C VAL A 19 -4.38 -3.98 -1.82
N THR A 20 -4.29 -4.27 -3.11
CA THR A 20 -4.23 -5.64 -3.63
C THR A 20 -2.86 -5.83 -4.28
N VAL A 21 -2.12 -6.85 -3.85
CA VAL A 21 -0.82 -7.18 -4.43
C VAL A 21 -0.89 -8.54 -5.09
N THR A 22 -0.20 -8.67 -6.21
CA THR A 22 -0.04 -9.94 -6.90
C THR A 22 1.42 -10.38 -6.79
N ILE A 23 1.62 -11.60 -6.32
CA ILE A 23 2.96 -12.18 -6.14
C ILE A 23 3.12 -13.34 -7.11
N SER A 24 4.21 -13.35 -7.84
CA SER A 24 4.55 -14.42 -8.78
C SER A 24 6.05 -14.66 -8.71
N GLY A 25 6.43 -15.94 -8.58
CA GLY A 25 7.83 -16.31 -8.47
C GLY A 25 8.52 -15.75 -7.22
N GLY A 26 7.75 -15.52 -6.17
CA GLY A 26 8.28 -14.96 -4.92
C GLY A 26 8.48 -13.45 -4.95
N GLN A 27 7.99 -12.77 -5.99
CA GLN A 27 8.17 -11.33 -6.15
C GLN A 27 6.82 -10.63 -6.35
N ILE A 28 6.73 -9.40 -5.84
CA ILE A 28 5.57 -8.54 -6.09
C ILE A 28 5.68 -8.04 -7.53
N VAL A 29 4.73 -8.45 -8.37
CA VAL A 29 4.73 -8.07 -9.79
C VAL A 29 3.69 -7.01 -10.11
N GLU A 30 2.71 -6.82 -9.23
CA GLU A 30 1.66 -5.83 -9.44
C GLU A 30 1.08 -5.41 -8.12
N ALA A 31 0.63 -4.16 -8.05
CA ALA A 31 -0.13 -3.66 -6.90
C ALA A 31 -1.13 -2.61 -7.39
N SER A 32 -2.31 -2.63 -6.80
CA SER A 32 -3.37 -1.68 -7.09
C SER A 32 -4.04 -1.27 -5.79
N TYR A 33 -4.87 -0.23 -5.86
CA TYR A 33 -5.55 0.27 -4.67
C TYR A 33 -7.00 0.65 -4.95
N SER A 34 -7.77 0.70 -3.87
CA SER A 34 -9.10 1.29 -3.83
C SER A 34 -9.17 2.15 -2.56
N THR A 35 -9.74 3.34 -2.65
CA THR A 35 -9.75 4.26 -1.53
C THR A 35 -10.97 5.17 -1.53
N LEU A 36 -11.38 5.59 -0.34
CA LEU A 36 -12.34 6.68 -0.14
C LEU A 36 -11.64 8.05 -0.16
N ASP A 37 -10.32 8.04 -0.06
CA ASP A 37 -9.47 9.23 0.00
C ASP A 37 -9.01 9.58 -1.43
N ASP A 38 -9.94 10.08 -2.23
CA ASP A 38 -9.75 10.28 -3.67
C ASP A 38 -9.36 11.74 -3.95
N ASP A 39 -8.11 12.08 -3.67
CA ASP A 39 -7.58 13.41 -3.94
C ASP A 39 -6.14 13.33 -4.48
N GLU A 40 -5.60 14.50 -4.87
CA GLU A 40 -4.25 14.55 -5.45
C GLU A 40 -3.16 14.16 -4.46
N TYR A 41 -3.38 14.37 -3.17
CA TYR A 41 -2.42 13.98 -2.13
C TYR A 41 -2.32 12.46 -2.03
N PHE A 42 -3.44 11.78 -2.22
CA PHE A 42 -3.43 10.31 -2.23
C PHE A 42 -2.63 9.79 -3.42
N ASP A 43 -2.83 10.37 -4.60
CA ASP A 43 -2.11 9.92 -5.81
C ASP A 43 -0.60 10.08 -5.64
N GLU A 44 -0.14 11.21 -5.08
CA GLU A 44 1.27 11.42 -4.79
C GLU A 44 1.79 10.38 -3.81
N ALA A 45 1.05 10.14 -2.73
CA ALA A 45 1.44 9.17 -1.72
C ALA A 45 1.49 7.77 -2.32
N TRP A 46 0.50 7.39 -3.11
CA TRP A 46 0.46 6.09 -3.77
C TRP A 46 1.69 5.89 -4.67
N ASN A 47 1.98 6.85 -5.51
CA ASN A 47 3.12 6.73 -6.43
C ASN A 47 4.43 6.55 -5.69
N SER A 48 4.64 7.32 -4.63
CA SER A 48 5.87 7.23 -3.83
C SER A 48 5.97 5.89 -3.11
N ILE A 49 4.92 5.48 -2.42
CA ILE A 49 4.93 4.21 -1.66
C ILE A 49 5.02 3.02 -2.62
N TYR A 50 4.28 3.05 -3.72
CA TYR A 50 4.33 2.01 -4.73
C TYR A 50 5.76 1.80 -5.24
N ASN A 51 6.44 2.88 -5.60
CA ASN A 51 7.82 2.80 -6.09
C ASN A 51 8.76 2.24 -5.03
N GLN A 52 8.60 2.63 -3.77
CA GLN A 52 9.41 2.12 -2.68
C GLN A 52 9.18 0.61 -2.49
N VAL A 53 7.93 0.17 -2.48
CA VAL A 53 7.59 -1.24 -2.31
C VAL A 53 8.12 -2.07 -3.46
N MET A 54 7.92 -1.63 -4.70
CA MET A 54 8.37 -2.38 -5.87
C MET A 54 9.90 -2.43 -5.96
N GLY A 55 10.57 -1.37 -5.53
CA GLY A 55 12.02 -1.33 -5.53
C GLY A 55 12.66 -2.21 -4.48
N SER A 56 12.08 -2.25 -3.28
CA SER A 56 12.62 -3.03 -2.16
C SER A 56 11.98 -4.42 -2.03
N GLN A 57 10.85 -4.64 -2.68
CA GLN A 57 10.05 -5.87 -2.56
C GLN A 57 9.60 -6.11 -1.10
N SER A 58 9.31 -5.03 -0.38
CA SER A 58 8.99 -5.09 1.04
C SER A 58 8.13 -3.87 1.42
N ALA A 59 7.32 -4.01 2.45
CA ALA A 59 6.59 -2.92 3.06
C ALA A 59 7.27 -2.40 4.35
N ASP A 60 8.50 -2.80 4.59
CA ASP A 60 9.27 -2.35 5.75
C ASP A 60 10.08 -1.10 5.39
N GLY A 61 10.16 -0.17 6.33
CA GLY A 61 11.00 1.02 6.16
C GLY A 61 10.49 2.00 5.13
N LEU A 62 9.19 2.02 4.86
CA LEU A 62 8.61 2.92 3.89
C LEU A 62 8.49 4.34 4.46
N ASP A 63 8.79 5.32 3.62
CA ASP A 63 8.73 6.73 4.00
C ASP A 63 7.40 7.36 3.56
N ALA A 64 6.77 8.09 4.49
CA ALA A 64 5.56 8.83 4.19
C ALA A 64 5.89 10.06 3.34
N VAL A 65 4.95 10.44 2.48
CA VAL A 65 5.08 11.63 1.64
C VAL A 65 4.76 12.87 2.48
N SER A 66 5.66 13.85 2.46
CA SER A 66 5.45 15.11 3.15
C SER A 66 4.21 15.82 2.59
N GLY A 67 3.31 16.23 3.48
CA GLY A 67 2.05 16.85 3.08
C GLY A 67 0.91 15.86 2.80
N ALA A 68 1.22 14.56 2.76
CA ALA A 68 0.22 13.51 2.55
C ALA A 68 0.38 12.39 3.58
N THR A 69 0.62 12.76 4.84
CA THR A 69 0.98 11.81 5.90
C THR A 69 -0.11 10.77 6.16
N PHE A 70 -1.36 11.20 6.27
CA PHE A 70 -2.45 10.26 6.56
C PHE A 70 -2.68 9.28 5.42
N SER A 71 -2.65 9.77 4.19
CA SER A 71 -2.79 8.90 3.01
C SER A 71 -1.63 7.92 2.93
N SER A 72 -0.40 8.41 3.14
CA SER A 72 0.80 7.56 3.13
C SER A 72 0.72 6.46 4.18
N GLN A 73 0.32 6.79 5.41
CA GLN A 73 0.21 5.81 6.49
C GLN A 73 -0.84 4.75 6.16
N GLY A 74 -1.97 5.16 5.59
CA GLY A 74 -3.01 4.22 5.17
C GLY A 74 -2.51 3.24 4.12
N ILE A 75 -1.78 3.74 3.12
CA ILE A 75 -1.20 2.91 2.06
C ILE A 75 -0.16 1.95 2.65
N ILE A 76 0.73 2.46 3.52
CA ILE A 76 1.75 1.63 4.16
C ILE A 76 1.12 0.49 4.96
N GLN A 77 0.11 0.80 5.77
CA GLN A 77 -0.61 -0.22 6.54
C GLN A 77 -1.26 -1.26 5.63
N ALA A 78 -1.87 -0.80 4.54
CA ALA A 78 -2.54 -1.69 3.61
C ALA A 78 -1.54 -2.65 2.94
N PHE A 79 -0.38 -2.14 2.51
CA PHE A 79 0.68 -2.99 1.98
C PHE A 79 1.19 -3.99 3.01
N GLN A 80 1.42 -3.54 4.24
CA GLN A 80 1.89 -4.42 5.31
C GLN A 80 0.90 -5.55 5.58
N ASN A 81 -0.39 -5.22 5.61
CA ASN A 81 -1.44 -6.21 5.82
C ASN A 81 -1.51 -7.21 4.67
N ALA A 82 -1.45 -6.74 3.45
CA ALA A 82 -1.50 -7.61 2.28
C ALA A 82 -0.28 -8.55 2.24
N LEU A 83 0.91 -8.02 2.45
CA LEU A 83 2.14 -8.81 2.41
C LEU A 83 2.24 -9.76 3.59
N SER A 84 1.68 -9.40 4.74
CA SER A 84 1.61 -10.29 5.90
C SER A 84 0.84 -11.57 5.57
N GLN A 85 -0.23 -11.46 4.79
CA GLN A 85 -1.00 -12.63 4.35
C GLN A 85 -0.17 -13.52 3.42
N ALA A 86 0.67 -12.92 2.60
CA ALA A 86 1.48 -13.65 1.65
C ALA A 86 2.60 -14.46 2.31
N GLN A 87 2.96 -14.11 3.53
CA GLN A 87 4.05 -14.77 4.26
C GLN A 87 3.59 -16.02 5.01
N ASN A 88 2.32 -16.27 5.02
CA ASN A 88 1.76 -17.44 5.76
C ASN A 88 1.68 -18.69 4.88
#